data_a3c45bfd1008f49b00f6982c17d8a374
#
_entry.id   a3c45bfd1008f49b00f6982c17d8a374
#
_cell.length_a   1.000
_cell.length_b   1.000
_cell.length_c   1.000
_cell.angle_alpha   90.00
_cell.angle_beta   90.00
_cell.angle_gamma   90.00
#
_symmetry.space_group_name_H-M   'P 1'
#
loop_
_entity.id
_entity.type
_entity.pdbx_description
1 polymer ?
#
loop_
_entity_poly.entity_id
_entity_poly.type
_entity_poly.pdbx_seq_one_letter_code
_entity_poly.pdbx_strand_id
1 'polypeptide(L)'
;MAIRVTVWNENRHEKTDERVRKVYPEGIHGALASILQSQGMEVKTATLDEPEHGLTDAVLENTDVLVWWGHLAHNEVSDVVVEKVYQRVLDGMGLIVLHSAHFSKIFRKLMGTSCDLKWREIGEKERLWVVEPGHPIVEGIGEYIELPQTEMYGERFDIPAPDTLVFISWFAGGVKSIRILILFKYMFY
;
A
#
# COMPACT_ATOMS: atom_id res chain seq x y z
N MET A 1 1.91 -21.06 12.15
CA MET A 1 0.80 -20.93 11.18
C MET A 1 1.28 -20.01 10.07
N ALA A 2 0.88 -20.24 8.82
CA ALA A 2 1.18 -19.32 7.72
C ALA A 2 0.40 -18.01 7.93
N ILE A 3 0.98 -16.88 7.51
CA ILE A 3 0.30 -15.59 7.52
C ILE A 3 -0.72 -15.58 6.38
N ARG A 4 -1.96 -15.23 6.69
CA ARG A 4 -3.06 -15.14 5.71
C ARG A 4 -3.13 -13.71 5.19
N VAL A 5 -2.87 -13.54 3.91
CA VAL A 5 -2.84 -12.23 3.25
C VAL A 5 -3.98 -12.13 2.24
N THR A 6 -4.70 -11.02 2.26
CA THR A 6 -5.61 -10.66 1.17
C THR A 6 -4.97 -9.49 0.40
N VAL A 7 -4.77 -9.66 -0.91
CA VAL A 7 -4.30 -8.60 -1.80
C VAL A 7 -5.48 -8.02 -2.54
N TRP A 8 -5.87 -6.81 -2.20
CA TRP A 8 -6.95 -6.08 -2.83
C TRP A 8 -6.43 -5.09 -3.89
N ASN A 9 -7.09 -5.09 -5.05
CA ASN A 9 -6.78 -4.21 -6.16
C ASN A 9 -8.08 -3.67 -6.77
N GLU A 10 -8.16 -2.36 -7.03
CA GLU A 10 -9.29 -1.80 -7.79
C GLU A 10 -9.39 -2.37 -9.21
N ASN A 11 -8.29 -2.86 -9.77
CA ASN A 11 -8.22 -3.53 -11.06
C ASN A 11 -8.88 -2.72 -12.21
N ARG A 12 -8.63 -1.41 -12.24
CA ARG A 12 -9.09 -0.49 -13.30
C ARG A 12 -8.01 -0.24 -14.32
N HIS A 13 -6.79 0.05 -13.90
CA HIS A 13 -5.67 0.39 -14.76
C HIS A 13 -5.36 -0.74 -15.75
N GLU A 14 -5.29 -1.97 -15.27
CA GLU A 14 -4.98 -3.15 -16.09
C GLU A 14 -6.07 -3.43 -17.13
N LYS A 15 -7.32 -3.04 -16.84
CA LYS A 15 -8.44 -3.19 -17.77
C LYS A 15 -8.49 -2.09 -18.83
N THR A 16 -7.96 -0.91 -18.53
CA THR A 16 -8.11 0.29 -19.38
C THR A 16 -6.84 0.68 -20.12
N ASP A 17 -5.64 0.33 -19.62
CA ASP A 17 -4.34 0.64 -20.24
C ASP A 17 -3.61 -0.64 -20.64
N GLU A 18 -3.38 -0.80 -21.96
CA GLU A 18 -2.67 -1.95 -22.53
C GLU A 18 -1.21 -2.03 -22.05
N ARG A 19 -0.56 -0.90 -21.78
CA ARG A 19 0.83 -0.86 -21.28
C ARG A 19 0.91 -1.47 -19.90
N VAL A 20 -0.04 -1.15 -19.03
CA VAL A 20 -0.14 -1.72 -17.68
C VAL A 20 -0.46 -3.20 -17.75
N ARG A 21 -1.40 -3.60 -18.61
CA ARG A 21 -1.75 -5.01 -18.81
C ARG A 21 -0.60 -5.86 -19.35
N LYS A 22 0.27 -5.29 -20.18
CA LYS A 22 1.49 -5.99 -20.64
C LYS A 22 2.48 -6.27 -19.52
N VAL A 23 2.57 -5.37 -18.52
CA VAL A 23 3.45 -5.53 -17.36
C VAL A 23 2.81 -6.46 -16.32
N TYR A 24 1.50 -6.33 -16.12
CA TYR A 24 0.73 -7.08 -15.12
C TYR A 24 -0.44 -7.82 -15.77
N PRO A 25 -0.18 -8.92 -16.52
CA PRO A 25 -1.22 -9.65 -17.26
C PRO A 25 -2.31 -10.23 -16.35
N GLU A 26 -1.93 -10.64 -15.12
CA GLU A 26 -2.84 -11.15 -14.08
C GLU A 26 -3.23 -10.03 -13.06
N GLY A 27 -3.00 -8.77 -13.42
CA GLY A 27 -3.17 -7.62 -12.56
C GLY A 27 -2.08 -7.48 -11.49
N ILE A 28 -1.99 -6.30 -10.91
CA ILE A 28 -1.03 -6.01 -9.83
C ILE A 28 -1.24 -6.97 -8.65
N HIS A 29 -2.51 -7.29 -8.31
CA HIS A 29 -2.85 -8.23 -7.25
C HIS A 29 -2.31 -9.64 -7.52
N GLY A 30 -2.34 -10.11 -8.78
CA GLY A 30 -1.79 -11.41 -9.16
C GLY A 30 -0.26 -11.43 -9.00
N ALA A 31 0.43 -10.39 -9.44
CA ALA A 31 1.88 -10.26 -9.30
C ALA A 31 2.31 -10.25 -7.80
N LEU A 32 1.63 -9.46 -6.98
CA LEU A 32 1.88 -9.41 -5.54
C LEU A 32 1.57 -10.75 -4.86
N ALA A 33 0.46 -11.39 -5.22
CA ALA A 33 0.08 -12.69 -4.67
C ALA A 33 1.15 -13.75 -4.97
N SER A 34 1.66 -13.78 -6.20
CA SER A 34 2.73 -14.72 -6.59
C SER A 34 4.00 -14.55 -5.74
N ILE A 35 4.42 -13.29 -5.51
CA ILE A 35 5.58 -12.98 -4.67
C ILE A 35 5.35 -13.45 -3.23
N LEU A 36 4.22 -13.11 -2.63
CA LEU A 36 3.92 -13.46 -1.24
C LEU A 36 3.76 -14.97 -1.04
N GLN A 37 3.12 -15.67 -1.99
CA GLN A 37 3.00 -17.14 -1.98
C GLN A 37 4.37 -17.81 -2.04
N SER A 38 5.31 -17.28 -2.83
CA SER A 38 6.67 -17.82 -2.90
C SER A 38 7.43 -17.74 -1.56
N GLN A 39 6.99 -16.87 -0.65
CA GLN A 39 7.50 -16.73 0.71
C GLN A 39 6.71 -17.57 1.75
N GLY A 40 5.82 -18.46 1.30
CA GLY A 40 5.08 -19.37 2.17
C GLY A 40 3.85 -18.78 2.85
N MET A 41 3.36 -17.63 2.38
CA MET A 41 2.11 -17.04 2.88
C MET A 41 0.89 -17.66 2.19
N GLU A 42 -0.24 -17.71 2.90
CA GLU A 42 -1.54 -18.06 2.34
C GLU A 42 -2.16 -16.79 1.75
N VAL A 43 -2.27 -16.70 0.42
CA VAL A 43 -2.70 -15.47 -0.25
C VAL A 43 -4.00 -15.66 -1.00
N LYS A 44 -4.95 -14.73 -0.77
CA LYS A 44 -6.15 -14.52 -1.56
C LYS A 44 -6.06 -13.18 -2.28
N THR A 45 -6.71 -13.10 -3.43
CA THR A 45 -6.89 -11.83 -4.15
C THR A 45 -8.35 -11.41 -4.10
N ALA A 46 -8.60 -10.10 -4.13
CA ALA A 46 -9.92 -9.52 -4.19
C ALA A 46 -9.89 -8.24 -5.02
N THR A 47 -11.00 -7.94 -5.72
CA THR A 47 -11.08 -6.79 -6.61
C THR A 47 -12.35 -5.98 -6.43
N LEU A 48 -12.32 -4.73 -6.89
CA LEU A 48 -13.42 -3.78 -6.73
C LEU A 48 -14.76 -4.27 -7.33
N ASP A 49 -14.73 -5.03 -8.43
CA ASP A 49 -15.93 -5.45 -9.13
C ASP A 49 -16.63 -6.69 -8.51
N GLU A 50 -16.00 -7.33 -7.55
CA GLU A 50 -16.59 -8.45 -6.83
C GLU A 50 -17.70 -7.98 -5.87
N PRO A 51 -18.66 -8.85 -5.52
CA PRO A 51 -19.63 -8.55 -4.47
C PRO A 51 -18.89 -8.11 -3.18
N GLU A 52 -19.35 -7.03 -2.56
CA GLU A 52 -18.67 -6.40 -1.41
C GLU A 52 -17.18 -6.12 -1.67
N HIS A 53 -16.82 -5.88 -2.94
CA HIS A 53 -15.44 -5.70 -3.39
C HIS A 53 -14.51 -6.88 -3.02
N GLY A 54 -15.04 -8.09 -2.90
CA GLY A 54 -14.34 -9.29 -2.46
C GLY A 54 -13.94 -9.27 -0.97
N LEU A 55 -14.35 -8.25 -0.21
CA LEU A 55 -14.01 -8.03 1.20
C LEU A 55 -15.22 -8.31 2.12
N THR A 56 -15.81 -9.48 1.96
CA THR A 56 -16.88 -9.96 2.84
C THR A 56 -16.38 -10.17 4.27
N ASP A 57 -17.28 -10.21 5.24
CA ASP A 57 -16.92 -10.48 6.63
C ASP A 57 -16.09 -11.76 6.77
N ALA A 58 -16.48 -12.83 6.08
CA ALA A 58 -15.77 -14.11 6.09
C ALA A 58 -14.34 -14.00 5.50
N VAL A 59 -14.12 -13.16 4.50
CA VAL A 59 -12.78 -12.89 3.96
C VAL A 59 -11.96 -12.11 4.97
N LEU A 60 -12.51 -11.03 5.53
CA LEU A 60 -11.83 -10.16 6.48
C LEU A 60 -11.50 -10.89 7.79
N GLU A 61 -12.34 -11.76 8.30
CA GLU A 61 -12.08 -12.60 9.48
C GLU A 61 -10.91 -13.59 9.25
N ASN A 62 -10.73 -14.02 8.02
CA ASN A 62 -9.65 -14.92 7.60
C ASN A 62 -8.43 -14.19 7.02
N THR A 63 -8.28 -12.89 7.28
CA THR A 63 -7.17 -12.06 6.82
C THR A 63 -6.38 -11.55 8.01
N ASP A 64 -5.08 -11.86 8.05
CA ASP A 64 -4.14 -11.32 9.03
C ASP A 64 -3.55 -10.00 8.55
N VAL A 65 -3.31 -9.89 7.23
CA VAL A 65 -2.78 -8.67 6.59
C VAL A 65 -3.54 -8.39 5.29
N LEU A 66 -4.07 -7.18 5.16
CA LEU A 66 -4.67 -6.66 3.92
C LEU A 66 -3.66 -5.77 3.20
N VAL A 67 -3.33 -6.12 1.96
CA VAL A 67 -2.53 -5.29 1.06
C VAL A 67 -3.48 -4.55 0.13
N TRP A 68 -3.43 -3.23 0.14
CA TRP A 68 -4.37 -2.37 -0.59
C TRP A 68 -3.68 -1.60 -1.71
N TRP A 69 -4.13 -1.83 -2.94
CA TRP A 69 -3.72 -1.02 -4.08
C TRP A 69 -4.95 -0.40 -4.78
N GLY A 70 -4.89 0.91 -5.02
CA GLY A 70 -5.90 1.66 -5.75
C GLY A 70 -5.29 2.94 -6.33
N HIS A 71 -5.84 3.43 -7.46
CA HIS A 71 -5.32 4.58 -8.19
C HIS A 71 -6.43 5.44 -8.82
N LEU A 72 -7.33 4.84 -9.61
CA LEU A 72 -8.33 5.56 -10.40
C LEU A 72 -9.72 5.58 -9.76
N ALA A 73 -10.04 4.60 -8.92
CA ALA A 73 -11.40 4.29 -8.49
C ALA A 73 -11.62 4.37 -6.98
N HIS A 74 -10.82 5.17 -6.26
CA HIS A 74 -10.94 5.31 -4.79
C HIS A 74 -12.36 5.63 -4.33
N ASN A 75 -13.08 6.47 -5.10
CA ASN A 75 -14.43 6.90 -4.76
C ASN A 75 -15.51 5.82 -5.01
N GLU A 76 -15.22 4.81 -5.84
CA GLU A 76 -16.11 3.70 -6.13
C GLU A 76 -16.18 2.68 -5.00
N VAL A 77 -15.23 2.69 -4.08
CA VAL A 77 -15.24 1.80 -2.92
C VAL A 77 -16.38 2.17 -2.00
N SER A 78 -17.24 1.20 -1.68
CA SER A 78 -18.38 1.36 -0.80
C SER A 78 -17.96 1.79 0.62
N ASP A 79 -18.62 2.77 1.18
CA ASP A 79 -18.36 3.23 2.55
C ASP A 79 -18.63 2.12 3.59
N VAL A 80 -19.56 1.19 3.29
CA VAL A 80 -19.82 0.02 4.14
C VAL A 80 -18.60 -0.91 4.18
N VAL A 81 -17.97 -1.15 3.03
CA VAL A 81 -16.73 -1.97 2.97
C VAL A 81 -15.58 -1.25 3.66
N VAL A 82 -15.46 0.07 3.45
CA VAL A 82 -14.45 0.88 4.15
C VAL A 82 -14.61 0.75 5.68
N GLU A 83 -15.86 0.81 6.18
CA GLU A 83 -16.13 0.67 7.62
C GLU A 83 -15.72 -0.71 8.14
N LYS A 84 -16.06 -1.79 7.42
CA LYS A 84 -15.65 -3.16 7.78
C LYS A 84 -14.12 -3.28 7.89
N VAL A 85 -13.40 -2.80 6.87
CA VAL A 85 -11.93 -2.81 6.87
C VAL A 85 -11.37 -1.97 8.01
N TYR A 86 -11.94 -0.78 8.26
CA TYR A 86 -11.55 0.09 9.36
C TYR A 86 -11.65 -0.62 10.71
N GLN A 87 -12.80 -1.25 11.01
CA GLN A 87 -12.99 -2.00 12.25
C GLN A 87 -11.99 -3.16 12.36
N ARG A 88 -11.76 -3.91 11.28
CA ARG A 88 -10.79 -5.01 11.29
C ARG A 88 -9.35 -4.53 11.56
N VAL A 89 -8.97 -3.34 11.05
CA VAL A 89 -7.66 -2.73 11.37
C VAL A 89 -7.60 -2.37 12.85
N LEU A 90 -8.66 -1.78 13.40
CA LEU A 90 -8.74 -1.46 14.83
C LEU A 90 -8.67 -2.74 15.70
N ASP A 91 -9.21 -3.85 15.24
CA ASP A 91 -9.14 -5.16 15.89
C ASP A 91 -7.80 -5.89 15.71
N GLY A 92 -6.84 -5.28 15.01
CA GLY A 92 -5.47 -5.78 14.88
C GLY A 92 -5.10 -6.40 13.53
N MET A 93 -5.95 -6.36 12.50
CA MET A 93 -5.56 -6.75 11.15
C MET A 93 -4.51 -5.76 10.61
N GLY A 94 -3.40 -6.28 10.08
CA GLY A 94 -2.39 -5.45 9.40
C GLY A 94 -2.96 -4.83 8.11
N LEU A 95 -2.57 -3.59 7.81
CA LEU A 95 -2.91 -2.93 6.54
C LEU A 95 -1.65 -2.36 5.91
N ILE A 96 -1.38 -2.77 4.66
CA ILE A 96 -0.31 -2.22 3.83
C ILE A 96 -0.94 -1.44 2.68
N VAL A 97 -0.72 -0.13 2.65
CA VAL A 97 -1.26 0.77 1.63
C VAL A 97 -0.16 1.10 0.64
N LEU A 98 -0.37 0.76 -0.63
CA LEU A 98 0.66 0.84 -1.66
C LEU A 98 0.48 2.11 -2.51
N HIS A 99 1.57 2.89 -2.63
CA HIS A 99 1.75 4.02 -3.57
C HIS A 99 0.53 4.94 -3.64
N SER A 100 -0.16 5.01 -4.79
CA SER A 100 -1.31 5.87 -5.04
C SER A 100 -2.51 5.61 -4.13
N ALA A 101 -2.54 4.46 -3.42
CA ALA A 101 -3.60 4.16 -2.46
C ALA A 101 -3.59 5.05 -1.20
N HIS A 102 -2.64 6.00 -1.07
CA HIS A 102 -2.69 7.05 -0.05
C HIS A 102 -3.99 7.89 -0.14
N PHE A 103 -4.63 7.97 -1.31
CA PHE A 103 -5.92 8.61 -1.49
C PHE A 103 -7.13 7.70 -1.21
N SER A 104 -6.93 6.42 -0.89
CA SER A 104 -8.03 5.52 -0.59
C SER A 104 -8.85 6.01 0.61
N LYS A 105 -10.15 5.75 0.57
CA LYS A 105 -11.06 6.11 1.67
C LYS A 105 -10.62 5.51 3.00
N ILE A 106 -10.12 4.26 2.99
CA ILE A 106 -9.65 3.59 4.20
C ILE A 106 -8.42 4.28 4.78
N PHE A 107 -7.42 4.63 3.95
CA PHE A 107 -6.23 5.29 4.47
C PHE A 107 -6.55 6.68 5.02
N ARG A 108 -7.33 7.48 4.29
CA ARG A 108 -7.79 8.80 4.76
C ARG A 108 -8.59 8.73 6.06
N LYS A 109 -9.42 7.68 6.21
CA LYS A 109 -10.19 7.46 7.44
C LYS A 109 -9.28 7.13 8.62
N LEU A 110 -8.27 6.29 8.43
CA LEU A 110 -7.30 5.93 9.47
C LEU A 110 -6.40 7.11 9.84
N MET A 111 -5.94 7.88 8.86
CA MET A 111 -5.05 9.03 9.11
C MET A 111 -5.79 10.26 9.68
N GLY A 112 -7.09 10.39 9.41
CA GLY A 112 -7.88 11.54 9.84
C GLY A 112 -7.51 12.86 9.14
N THR A 113 -6.84 12.80 7.99
CA THR A 113 -6.34 13.94 7.22
C THR A 113 -6.70 13.83 5.74
N SER A 114 -6.32 14.81 4.93
CA SER A 114 -6.51 14.77 3.48
C SER A 114 -5.68 13.69 2.79
N CYS A 115 -4.57 13.30 3.38
CA CYS A 115 -3.53 12.45 2.80
C CYS A 115 -2.99 13.00 1.47
N ASP A 116 -3.11 14.32 1.25
CA ASP A 116 -2.60 14.98 0.05
C ASP A 116 -1.07 15.07 0.08
N LEU A 117 -0.48 15.07 -1.10
CA LEU A 117 0.97 15.19 -1.27
C LEU A 117 1.31 15.86 -2.61
N LYS A 118 2.56 16.24 -2.79
CA LYS A 118 3.06 16.70 -4.08
C LYS A 118 3.60 15.53 -4.88
N TRP A 119 3.25 15.48 -6.16
CA TRP A 119 3.74 14.43 -7.05
C TRP A 119 4.21 15.01 -8.39
N ARG A 120 5.09 14.29 -9.07
CA ARG A 120 5.43 14.53 -10.48
C ARG A 120 5.94 13.24 -11.12
N GLU A 121 5.63 13.06 -12.39
CA GLU A 121 6.03 11.89 -13.17
C GLU A 121 6.94 12.32 -14.33
N ILE A 122 8.23 12.37 -14.06
CA ILE A 122 9.27 12.70 -15.06
C ILE A 122 10.32 11.61 -15.20
N GLY A 123 10.09 10.45 -14.60
CA GLY A 123 11.00 9.31 -14.69
C GLY A 123 12.34 9.56 -14.03
N GLU A 124 12.35 10.12 -12.84
CA GLU A 124 13.58 10.43 -12.11
C GLU A 124 14.05 9.27 -11.22
N LYS A 125 15.34 9.27 -10.95
CA LYS A 125 15.93 8.34 -10.00
C LYS A 125 15.48 8.64 -8.59
N GLU A 126 15.16 7.60 -7.83
CA GLU A 126 14.86 7.65 -6.41
C GLU A 126 15.87 6.82 -5.61
N ARG A 127 16.23 7.31 -4.44
CA ARG A 127 17.01 6.57 -3.46
C ARG A 127 16.26 6.55 -2.14
N LEU A 128 15.91 5.32 -1.71
CA LEU A 128 15.23 5.04 -0.45
C LEU A 128 16.29 4.72 0.60
N TRP A 129 16.59 5.67 1.46
CA TRP A 129 17.57 5.50 2.54
C TRP A 129 16.95 4.80 3.73
N VAL A 130 17.63 3.77 4.24
CA VAL A 130 17.28 3.11 5.49
C VAL A 130 17.62 4.05 6.65
N VAL A 131 16.63 4.43 7.46
CA VAL A 131 16.84 5.32 8.61
C VAL A 131 16.58 4.62 9.94
N GLU A 132 15.99 3.42 9.91
CA GLU A 132 15.81 2.54 11.06
C GLU A 132 16.43 1.15 10.76
N PRO A 133 17.78 1.02 10.83
CA PRO A 133 18.45 -0.20 10.38
C PRO A 133 18.20 -1.43 11.26
N GLY A 134 17.68 -1.24 12.47
CA GLY A 134 17.29 -2.33 13.37
C GLY A 134 15.89 -2.90 13.09
N HIS A 135 15.15 -2.31 12.16
CA HIS A 135 13.76 -2.73 11.90
C HIS A 135 13.72 -4.00 11.02
N PRO A 136 12.87 -5.01 11.35
CA PRO A 136 12.80 -6.26 10.58
C PRO A 136 12.52 -6.09 9.07
N ILE A 137 11.81 -5.03 8.68
CA ILE A 137 11.50 -4.73 7.26
C ILE A 137 12.78 -4.50 6.42
N VAL A 138 13.87 -4.06 7.03
CA VAL A 138 15.13 -3.78 6.32
C VAL A 138 16.15 -4.93 6.40
N GLU A 139 15.75 -6.07 6.93
CA GLU A 139 16.62 -7.24 6.99
C GLU A 139 17.06 -7.65 5.59
N GLY A 140 18.38 -7.76 5.39
CA GLY A 140 18.99 -8.03 4.08
C GLY A 140 19.05 -6.85 3.12
N ILE A 141 18.56 -5.67 3.51
CA ILE A 141 18.70 -4.41 2.75
C ILE A 141 19.93 -3.67 3.27
N GLY A 142 20.75 -3.15 2.35
CA GLY A 142 21.88 -2.32 2.71
C GLY A 142 21.49 -0.92 3.17
N GLU A 143 22.38 0.06 3.01
CA GLU A 143 22.11 1.44 3.45
C GLU A 143 20.95 2.10 2.70
N TYR A 144 20.70 1.69 1.46
CA TYR A 144 19.61 2.22 0.64
C TYR A 144 19.19 1.25 -0.47
N ILE A 145 18.00 1.50 -1.03
CA ILE A 145 17.53 0.93 -2.30
C ILE A 145 17.58 2.04 -3.35
N GLU A 146 18.06 1.77 -4.55
CA GLU A 146 18.02 2.71 -5.67
C GLU A 146 17.04 2.23 -6.73
N LEU A 147 16.07 3.08 -7.08
CA LEU A 147 15.18 2.91 -8.20
C LEU A 147 15.66 3.82 -9.33
N PRO A 148 16.01 3.25 -10.51
CA PRO A 148 16.58 4.05 -11.60
C PRO A 148 15.58 5.04 -12.20
N GLN A 149 14.30 4.71 -12.11
CA GLN A 149 13.20 5.51 -12.67
C GLN A 149 11.93 5.29 -11.88
N THR A 150 11.30 6.36 -11.41
CA THR A 150 10.07 6.32 -10.64
C THR A 150 9.29 7.63 -10.73
N GLU A 151 8.04 7.61 -10.29
CA GLU A 151 7.24 8.79 -9.99
C GLU A 151 7.63 9.36 -8.64
N MET A 152 7.78 10.68 -8.54
CA MET A 152 8.10 11.35 -7.28
C MET A 152 6.82 11.60 -6.47
N TYR A 153 6.82 11.12 -5.24
CA TYR A 153 5.91 11.55 -4.17
C TYR A 153 6.71 12.33 -3.13
N GLY A 154 6.31 13.57 -2.89
CA GLY A 154 7.10 14.49 -2.09
C GLY A 154 6.32 15.24 -1.02
N GLU A 155 7.06 15.93 -0.19
CA GLU A 155 6.51 16.78 0.88
C GLU A 155 5.81 18.06 0.33
N ARG A 156 4.77 18.58 1.00
CA ARG A 156 4.27 18.02 2.29
C ARG A 156 3.29 16.88 2.02
N PHE A 157 3.46 15.73 2.71
CA PHE A 157 2.47 14.68 2.78
C PHE A 157 1.61 14.91 4.04
N ASP A 158 0.32 15.15 3.85
CA ASP A 158 -0.62 15.52 4.91
C ASP A 158 -1.11 14.28 5.68
N ILE A 159 -0.23 13.75 6.51
CA ILE A 159 -0.50 12.61 7.40
C ILE A 159 0.09 12.89 8.80
N PRO A 160 -0.39 12.23 9.85
CA PRO A 160 0.23 12.28 11.18
C PRO A 160 1.69 11.84 11.14
N ALA A 161 2.45 12.18 12.17
CA ALA A 161 3.77 11.59 12.37
C ALA A 161 3.64 10.07 12.54
N PRO A 162 4.47 9.26 11.88
CA PRO A 162 4.44 7.81 12.04
C PRO A 162 5.00 7.39 13.40
N ASP A 163 4.60 6.22 13.89
CA ASP A 163 5.22 5.61 15.07
C ASP A 163 6.67 5.18 14.76
N THR A 164 6.92 4.71 13.55
CA THR A 164 8.26 4.35 13.09
C THR A 164 8.46 4.81 11.65
N LEU A 165 9.53 5.54 11.39
CA LEU A 165 9.98 5.91 10.06
C LEU A 165 11.11 4.97 9.65
N VAL A 166 10.89 4.14 8.64
CA VAL A 166 11.85 3.11 8.21
C VAL A 166 12.71 3.58 7.05
N PHE A 167 12.12 4.28 6.08
CA PHE A 167 12.83 4.82 4.91
C PHE A 167 12.56 6.31 4.70
N ILE A 168 13.57 7.00 4.16
CA ILE A 168 13.44 8.35 3.60
C ILE A 168 13.79 8.29 2.12
N SER A 169 12.96 8.89 1.28
CA SER A 169 13.20 8.97 -0.16
C SER A 169 13.87 10.28 -0.56
N TRP A 170 14.83 10.17 -1.49
CA TRP A 170 15.44 11.29 -2.18
C TRP A 170 15.34 11.10 -3.68
N PHE A 171 14.85 12.14 -4.35
CA PHE A 171 14.69 12.18 -5.80
C PHE A 171 15.78 13.02 -6.45
N ALA A 172 16.24 12.61 -7.63
CA ALA A 172 17.31 13.29 -8.37
C ALA A 172 17.00 14.75 -8.69
N GLY A 173 15.72 15.10 -8.84
CA GLY A 173 15.24 16.46 -9.05
C GLY A 173 15.25 17.37 -7.81
N GLY A 174 15.88 16.94 -6.70
CA GLY A 174 16.11 17.76 -5.51
C GLY A 174 14.97 17.83 -4.50
N VAL A 175 13.94 17.01 -4.67
CA VAL A 175 12.86 16.88 -3.67
C VAL A 175 13.17 15.73 -2.72
N LYS A 176 12.88 15.94 -1.43
CA LYS A 176 12.91 14.91 -0.41
C LYS A 176 11.50 14.53 -0.04
N SER A 177 11.22 13.25 0.11
CA SER A 177 10.05 12.77 0.83
C SER A 177 10.52 12.13 2.13
N ILE A 178 9.99 12.62 3.23
CA ILE A 178 10.39 12.15 4.56
C ILE A 178 9.56 10.92 4.97
N ARG A 179 8.52 10.51 4.19
CA ARG A 179 7.49 9.59 4.67
C ARG A 179 7.07 8.58 3.62
N ILE A 180 7.94 7.62 3.26
CA ILE A 180 7.60 6.64 2.20
C ILE A 180 7.17 5.28 2.73
N LEU A 181 7.82 4.74 3.73
CA LEU A 181 7.34 3.55 4.43
C LEU A 181 7.15 3.89 5.90
N ILE A 182 5.91 3.98 6.29
CA ILE A 182 5.46 4.43 7.58
C ILE A 182 4.71 3.28 8.22
N LEU A 183 5.07 2.96 9.45
CA LEU A 183 4.30 2.04 10.29
C LEU A 183 3.49 2.86 11.29
N PHE A 184 2.18 2.71 11.22
CA PHE A 184 1.27 3.13 12.28
C PHE A 184 0.91 1.90 13.10
N LYS A 185 1.22 1.94 14.37
CA LYS A 185 0.85 0.90 15.31
C LYS A 185 -0.39 1.34 16.08
N TYR A 186 -1.55 0.88 15.62
CA TYR A 186 -2.76 1.03 16.42
C TYR A 186 -2.70 0.03 17.59
N MET A 187 -2.20 0.49 18.73
CA MET A 187 -2.33 -0.26 19.99
C MET A 187 -3.42 0.43 20.80
N PHE A 188 -4.54 -0.26 20.98
CA PHE A 188 -5.50 0.09 22.01
C PHE A 188 -5.07 -0.58 23.32
N TYR A 189 -4.88 0.24 24.36
CA TYR A 189 -4.79 -0.22 25.73
C TYR A 189 -6.18 -0.39 26.29
#